data_a2146ea7add20dc54b7143f50f9e307d
#
_entry.id   a2146ea7add20dc54b7143f50f9e307d
#
_cell.length_a   1.000
_cell.length_b   1.000
_cell.length_c   1.000
_cell.angle_alpha   90.00
_cell.angle_beta   90.00
_cell.angle_gamma   90.00
#
_symmetry.space_group_name_H-M   'P 1'
#
loop_
_entity.id
_entity.type
_entity.pdbx_description
1 polymer ?
#
loop_
_entity_poly.entity_id
_entity_poly.type
_entity_poly.pdbx_seq_one_letter_code
_entity_poly.pdbx_strand_id
1 'polypeptide(L)'
;VFDKEVFEAIEKEKTRQEEGIELIASENFVSKEVLEAQGSILTNKYAEGYPGKRYYGGCEFVDIIENLAISRIKEIFGAEYVNVQPHSGSQANMAAYMALVEHGSKVLGMDLNHGGHLTHGSSVNFSGKNYEFVSYGIDKETGFINYDEVLRIAKEEQPKLIVAGASAYSRKIDFKKFREIADEVGAKLMVDMAHIAGLCATGYHQNPVEYADIVTSTTHKTLRGPRGGIILAKKEYAKKLNSAIFPGIQGGPLEHIIAAKAVSFYEALQPSYKEYIGQVVKNAKTMEKVFQESKFRLISGGTDNHLLLLDVSAYDLNGKELESLLDEVGITVNKNAIPFDKLPPMKTSGIRIGTPAITTRGFKEEESRKVAELIIKVAENQNNPEVLESVKSEVRKLTSQFPLHVEK
;
A
#
# COMPACT_ATOMS: atom_id res chain seq x y z
N VAL A 1 -31.88 -11.84 9.37
CA VAL A 1 -31.26 -10.84 8.49
C VAL A 1 -32.25 -10.46 7.40
N PHE A 2 -32.51 -9.15 7.22
CA PHE A 2 -33.49 -8.65 6.25
C PHE A 2 -33.00 -8.77 4.81
N ASP A 3 -31.76 -8.32 4.55
CA ASP A 3 -31.12 -8.41 3.22
C ASP A 3 -30.28 -9.69 3.14
N LYS A 4 -30.89 -10.76 2.68
CA LYS A 4 -30.21 -12.05 2.56
C LYS A 4 -29.13 -12.08 1.49
N GLU A 5 -29.33 -11.41 0.36
CA GLU A 5 -28.41 -11.44 -0.77
C GLU A 5 -27.06 -10.84 -0.42
N VAL A 6 -27.05 -9.68 0.21
CA VAL A 6 -25.81 -9.02 0.66
C VAL A 6 -25.08 -9.87 1.71
N PHE A 7 -25.79 -10.37 2.71
CA PHE A 7 -25.15 -11.15 3.77
C PHE A 7 -24.67 -12.53 3.32
N GLU A 8 -25.36 -13.17 2.38
CA GLU A 8 -24.88 -14.39 1.73
C GLU A 8 -23.59 -14.13 0.93
N ALA A 9 -23.49 -12.98 0.24
CA ALA A 9 -22.27 -12.60 -0.47
C ALA A 9 -21.11 -12.35 0.51
N ILE A 10 -21.36 -11.71 1.66
CA ILE A 10 -20.35 -11.50 2.72
C ILE A 10 -19.86 -12.85 3.26
N GLU A 11 -20.74 -13.80 3.52
CA GLU A 11 -20.32 -15.14 3.99
C GLU A 11 -19.51 -15.90 2.94
N LYS A 12 -19.84 -15.77 1.65
CA LYS A 12 -19.03 -16.33 0.57
C LYS A 12 -17.63 -15.70 0.49
N GLU A 13 -17.55 -14.38 0.65
CA GLU A 13 -16.25 -13.69 0.70
C GLU A 13 -15.43 -14.10 1.93
N LYS A 14 -16.06 -14.24 3.08
CA LYS A 14 -15.42 -14.77 4.29
C LYS A 14 -14.83 -16.16 4.04
N THR A 15 -15.60 -17.06 3.41
CA THR A 15 -15.12 -18.39 3.01
C THR A 15 -13.97 -18.32 2.04
N ARG A 16 -14.04 -17.46 1.03
CA ARG A 16 -12.96 -17.26 0.06
C ARG A 16 -11.66 -16.82 0.75
N GLN A 17 -11.73 -15.86 1.67
CA GLN A 17 -10.57 -15.42 2.43
C GLN A 17 -10.01 -16.53 3.33
N GLU A 18 -10.88 -17.30 3.97
CA GLU A 18 -10.49 -18.39 4.86
C GLU A 18 -9.78 -19.53 4.11
N GLU A 19 -10.30 -19.94 2.95
CA GLU A 19 -9.79 -21.06 2.16
C GLU A 19 -8.65 -20.70 1.21
N GLY A 20 -8.47 -19.42 0.87
CA GLY A 20 -7.45 -18.94 -0.06
C GLY A 20 -6.20 -18.37 0.58
N ILE A 21 -5.14 -18.26 -0.21
CA ILE A 21 -3.89 -17.58 0.16
C ILE A 21 -3.85 -16.22 -0.50
N GLU A 22 -3.84 -15.14 0.30
CA GLU A 22 -3.83 -13.75 -0.16
C GLU A 22 -2.40 -13.23 -0.29
N LEU A 23 -1.98 -12.95 -1.52
CA LEU A 23 -0.65 -12.41 -1.83
C LEU A 23 -0.69 -11.04 -2.51
N ILE A 24 -1.85 -10.39 -2.63
CA ILE A 24 -1.89 -9.02 -3.11
C ILE A 24 -1.14 -8.14 -2.11
N ALA A 25 -0.07 -7.50 -2.56
CA ALA A 25 0.86 -6.77 -1.70
C ALA A 25 0.22 -5.56 -0.98
N SER A 26 -0.91 -5.08 -1.49
CA SER A 26 -1.69 -3.96 -0.93
C SER A 26 -2.86 -4.39 -0.06
N GLU A 27 -3.02 -5.68 0.21
CA GLU A 27 -4.07 -6.22 1.08
C GLU A 27 -3.52 -6.73 2.41
N ASN A 28 -4.40 -6.75 3.41
CA ASN A 28 -4.12 -7.28 4.74
C ASN A 28 -5.42 -7.72 5.42
N PHE A 29 -5.30 -8.37 6.56
CA PHE A 29 -6.42 -8.71 7.42
C PHE A 29 -6.37 -7.86 8.67
N VAL A 30 -7.48 -7.23 9.02
CA VAL A 30 -7.59 -6.39 10.22
C VAL A 30 -8.03 -7.21 11.44
N SER A 31 -7.75 -6.69 12.63
CA SER A 31 -8.21 -7.29 13.88
C SER A 31 -9.74 -7.21 14.03
N LYS A 32 -10.28 -8.02 14.95
CA LYS A 32 -11.69 -7.97 15.33
C LYS A 32 -12.06 -6.58 15.86
N GLU A 33 -11.20 -5.99 16.67
CA GLU A 33 -11.41 -4.68 17.27
C GLU A 33 -11.48 -3.56 16.21
N VAL A 34 -10.71 -3.64 15.16
CA VAL A 34 -10.79 -2.73 14.00
C VAL A 34 -12.15 -2.87 13.31
N LEU A 35 -12.63 -4.10 13.08
CA LEU A 35 -13.94 -4.36 12.48
C LEU A 35 -15.10 -3.87 13.40
N GLU A 36 -15.00 -4.06 14.70
CA GLU A 36 -16.00 -3.58 15.66
C GLU A 36 -16.08 -2.05 15.67
N ALA A 37 -14.94 -1.36 15.67
CA ALA A 37 -14.90 0.10 15.61
C ALA A 37 -15.49 0.61 14.30
N GLN A 38 -15.16 -0.02 13.18
CA GLN A 38 -15.65 0.33 11.85
C GLN A 38 -17.16 0.11 11.70
N GLY A 39 -17.71 -0.94 12.31
CA GLY A 39 -19.15 -1.26 12.33
C GLY A 39 -19.93 -0.57 13.44
N SER A 40 -19.37 0.43 14.12
CA SER A 40 -19.99 1.09 15.26
C SER A 40 -21.01 2.17 14.87
N ILE A 41 -21.74 2.64 15.91
CA ILE A 41 -22.73 3.73 15.77
C ILE A 41 -22.15 5.07 15.33
N LEU A 42 -20.82 5.20 15.33
CA LEU A 42 -20.15 6.44 14.93
C LEU A 42 -20.42 6.82 13.47
N THR A 43 -20.84 5.86 12.64
CA THR A 43 -21.32 6.13 11.27
C THR A 43 -22.49 7.11 11.22
N ASN A 44 -23.26 7.24 12.33
CA ASN A 44 -24.41 8.13 12.42
C ASN A 44 -24.04 9.60 12.63
N LYS A 45 -22.79 9.89 13.04
CA LYS A 45 -22.40 11.25 13.46
C LYS A 45 -21.86 12.09 12.33
N TYR A 46 -22.44 13.25 12.11
CA TYR A 46 -21.94 14.27 11.21
C TYR A 46 -21.00 15.22 11.95
N ALA A 47 -19.73 15.29 11.56
CA ALA A 47 -18.68 15.99 12.31
C ALA A 47 -17.77 16.87 11.43
N GLU A 48 -18.37 17.66 10.51
CA GLU A 48 -17.60 18.62 9.69
C GLU A 48 -16.76 19.55 10.55
N GLY A 49 -15.57 19.83 10.09
CA GLY A 49 -14.56 20.58 10.82
C GLY A 49 -13.53 19.66 11.49
N TYR A 50 -12.94 20.12 12.59
CA TYR A 50 -11.86 19.43 13.31
C TYR A 50 -12.15 19.41 14.81
N PRO A 51 -11.50 18.55 15.60
CA PRO A 51 -11.70 18.50 17.06
C PRO A 51 -11.65 19.89 17.71
N GLY A 52 -12.65 20.22 18.51
CA GLY A 52 -12.83 21.51 19.16
C GLY A 52 -13.28 22.65 18.24
N LYS A 53 -13.40 22.43 16.94
CA LYS A 53 -13.83 23.41 15.93
C LYS A 53 -14.77 22.78 14.92
N ARG A 54 -15.84 22.15 15.42
CA ARG A 54 -16.87 21.51 14.58
C ARG A 54 -17.95 22.50 14.17
N TYR A 55 -18.56 22.22 13.02
CA TYR A 55 -19.74 22.97 12.54
C TYR A 55 -21.06 22.48 13.16
N TYR A 56 -21.04 21.31 13.81
CA TYR A 56 -22.21 20.67 14.42
C TYR A 56 -21.97 20.38 15.90
N GLY A 57 -23.06 20.38 16.69
CA GLY A 57 -23.02 19.98 18.08
C GLY A 57 -22.94 18.46 18.26
N GLY A 58 -22.77 18.01 19.51
CA GLY A 58 -22.72 16.59 19.85
C GLY A 58 -21.45 15.86 19.43
N CYS A 59 -20.32 16.58 19.33
CA CYS A 59 -19.06 16.04 18.84
C CYS A 59 -18.04 15.71 19.96
N GLU A 60 -18.42 15.82 21.23
CA GLU A 60 -17.52 15.63 22.37
C GLU A 60 -16.80 14.28 22.35
N PHE A 61 -17.46 13.21 21.93
CA PHE A 61 -16.86 11.86 21.92
C PHE A 61 -16.10 11.56 20.63
N VAL A 62 -16.58 12.02 19.47
CA VAL A 62 -15.83 11.89 18.23
C VAL A 62 -14.55 12.73 18.25
N ASP A 63 -14.53 13.85 18.96
CA ASP A 63 -13.32 14.65 19.20
C ASP A 63 -12.28 13.87 19.99
N ILE A 64 -12.67 13.11 21.00
CA ILE A 64 -11.79 12.21 21.75
C ILE A 64 -11.17 11.16 20.81
N ILE A 65 -11.99 10.53 19.99
CA ILE A 65 -11.58 9.46 19.08
C ILE A 65 -10.61 10.00 18.01
N GLU A 66 -10.96 11.12 17.38
CA GLU A 66 -10.09 11.72 16.35
C GLU A 66 -8.77 12.20 16.93
N ASN A 67 -8.77 12.81 18.13
CA ASN A 67 -7.57 13.18 18.84
C ASN A 67 -6.69 11.99 19.21
N LEU A 68 -7.27 10.84 19.57
CA LEU A 68 -6.53 9.59 19.80
C LEU A 68 -5.86 9.10 18.50
N ALA A 69 -6.57 9.10 17.39
CA ALA A 69 -5.99 8.74 16.10
C ALA A 69 -4.82 9.66 15.73
N ILE A 70 -4.99 10.97 15.88
CA ILE A 70 -3.95 11.96 15.60
C ILE A 70 -2.73 11.75 16.49
N SER A 71 -2.92 11.62 17.81
CA SER A 71 -1.79 11.50 18.75
C SER A 71 -1.01 10.20 18.53
N ARG A 72 -1.70 9.10 18.26
CA ARG A 72 -1.08 7.79 18.03
C ARG A 72 -0.24 7.77 16.75
N ILE A 73 -0.76 8.31 15.65
CA ILE A 73 0.00 8.33 14.41
C ILE A 73 1.16 9.35 14.44
N LYS A 74 1.01 10.45 15.18
CA LYS A 74 2.12 11.36 15.47
C LYS A 74 3.26 10.66 16.20
N GLU A 75 2.94 9.87 17.21
CA GLU A 75 3.92 9.10 18.00
C GLU A 75 4.64 8.08 17.13
N ILE A 76 3.91 7.33 16.27
CA ILE A 76 4.48 6.30 15.40
C ILE A 76 5.54 6.89 14.46
N PHE A 77 5.28 8.02 13.84
CA PHE A 77 6.15 8.59 12.80
C PHE A 77 6.97 9.83 13.23
N GLY A 78 6.68 10.41 14.38
CA GLY A 78 7.33 11.63 14.83
C GLY A 78 6.94 12.87 14.01
N ALA A 79 5.71 12.93 13.51
CA ALA A 79 5.23 14.05 12.70
C ALA A 79 4.80 15.26 13.56
N GLU A 80 5.03 16.46 13.04
CA GLU A 80 4.59 17.71 13.69
C GLU A 80 3.09 17.95 13.52
N TYR A 81 2.55 17.57 12.37
CA TYR A 81 1.15 17.71 11.99
C TYR A 81 0.61 16.43 11.37
N VAL A 82 -0.64 16.13 11.67
CA VAL A 82 -1.36 14.95 11.15
C VAL A 82 -2.79 15.33 10.79
N ASN A 83 -3.29 14.78 9.69
CA ASN A 83 -4.71 14.76 9.34
C ASN A 83 -5.16 13.30 9.10
N VAL A 84 -6.14 12.85 9.86
CA VAL A 84 -6.67 11.47 9.80
C VAL A 84 -7.99 11.37 9.04
N GLN A 85 -8.48 12.49 8.47
CA GLN A 85 -9.77 12.55 7.80
C GLN A 85 -9.81 12.07 6.33
N PRO A 86 -8.70 11.96 5.57
CA PRO A 86 -8.78 11.47 4.20
C PRO A 86 -9.51 10.14 4.10
N HIS A 87 -10.52 10.05 3.21
CA HIS A 87 -11.28 8.84 2.96
C HIS A 87 -10.44 7.75 2.27
N SER A 88 -9.42 8.16 1.53
CA SER A 88 -8.54 7.29 0.77
C SER A 88 -7.15 7.88 0.62
N GLY A 89 -6.18 7.04 0.21
CA GLY A 89 -4.86 7.52 -0.18
C GLY A 89 -4.89 8.49 -1.35
N SER A 90 -5.80 8.30 -2.30
CA SER A 90 -5.99 9.23 -3.44
C SER A 90 -6.41 10.63 -2.98
N GLN A 91 -7.32 10.74 -2.02
CA GLN A 91 -7.73 12.03 -1.46
C GLN A 91 -6.63 12.66 -0.60
N ALA A 92 -5.87 11.86 0.14
CA ALA A 92 -4.68 12.36 0.84
C ALA A 92 -3.67 12.96 -0.14
N ASN A 93 -3.39 12.29 -1.25
CA ASN A 93 -2.51 12.80 -2.31
C ASN A 93 -3.07 14.06 -2.95
N MET A 94 -4.37 14.10 -3.24
CA MET A 94 -5.02 15.29 -3.81
C MET A 94 -4.85 16.51 -2.90
N ALA A 95 -5.09 16.36 -1.61
CA ALA A 95 -4.91 17.43 -0.63
C ALA A 95 -3.44 17.87 -0.53
N ALA A 96 -2.49 16.95 -0.59
CA ALA A 96 -1.07 17.24 -0.58
C ALA A 96 -0.65 18.07 -1.81
N TYR A 97 -1.09 17.71 -3.00
CA TYR A 97 -0.85 18.52 -4.22
C TYR A 97 -1.42 19.92 -4.07
N MET A 98 -2.67 20.05 -3.62
CA MET A 98 -3.32 21.35 -3.42
C MET A 98 -2.58 22.24 -2.42
N ALA A 99 -1.98 21.65 -1.40
CA ALA A 99 -1.23 22.39 -0.37
C ALA A 99 0.17 22.82 -0.82
N LEU A 100 0.79 22.07 -1.74
CA LEU A 100 2.19 22.27 -2.12
C LEU A 100 2.38 23.08 -3.40
N VAL A 101 1.48 22.96 -4.37
CA VAL A 101 1.65 23.54 -5.71
C VAL A 101 0.35 24.08 -6.29
N GLU A 102 0.47 25.04 -7.19
CA GLU A 102 -0.66 25.55 -7.95
C GLU A 102 -1.11 24.55 -9.02
N HIS A 103 -2.39 24.61 -9.39
CA HIS A 103 -2.95 23.85 -10.50
C HIS A 103 -2.14 24.10 -11.78
N GLY A 104 -1.83 23.03 -12.52
CA GLY A 104 -1.01 23.11 -13.74
C GLY A 104 0.50 23.10 -13.50
N SER A 105 0.95 23.12 -12.25
CA SER A 105 2.39 23.04 -11.93
C SER A 105 3.02 21.77 -12.45
N LYS A 106 4.31 21.86 -12.81
CA LYS A 106 5.11 20.69 -13.19
C LYS A 106 5.51 19.87 -11.96
N VAL A 107 5.26 18.56 -12.02
CA VAL A 107 5.54 17.59 -10.95
C VAL A 107 6.39 16.45 -11.53
N LEU A 108 7.46 16.08 -10.82
CA LEU A 108 8.28 14.93 -11.15
C LEU A 108 7.86 13.74 -10.28
N GLY A 109 7.40 12.66 -10.89
CA GLY A 109 6.96 11.45 -10.22
C GLY A 109 7.54 10.19 -10.85
N MET A 110 7.40 9.05 -10.16
CA MET A 110 7.85 7.77 -10.70
C MET A 110 6.97 7.31 -11.84
N ASP A 111 7.58 6.83 -12.92
CA ASP A 111 6.86 6.25 -14.05
C ASP A 111 5.96 5.10 -13.59
N LEU A 112 4.71 5.12 -14.07
CA LEU A 112 3.71 4.11 -13.72
C LEU A 112 4.13 2.70 -14.14
N ASN A 113 4.80 2.58 -15.27
CA ASN A 113 5.31 1.30 -15.78
C ASN A 113 6.55 0.79 -15.00
N HIS A 114 7.16 1.66 -14.21
CA HIS A 114 8.31 1.33 -13.36
C HIS A 114 7.93 1.19 -11.87
N GLY A 115 6.64 1.21 -11.56
CA GLY A 115 6.13 0.99 -10.22
C GLY A 115 5.44 2.17 -9.54
N GLY A 116 5.31 3.32 -10.21
CA GLY A 116 4.58 4.48 -9.70
C GLY A 116 3.08 4.18 -9.49
N HIS A 117 2.48 4.89 -8.54
CA HIS A 117 1.04 4.79 -8.29
C HIS A 117 0.25 5.64 -9.31
N LEU A 118 -0.98 5.25 -9.59
CA LEU A 118 -1.85 5.95 -10.53
C LEU A 118 -2.07 7.44 -10.16
N THR A 119 -2.07 7.78 -8.86
CA THR A 119 -2.14 9.18 -8.38
C THR A 119 -0.80 9.94 -8.48
N HIS A 120 0.22 9.34 -9.08
CA HIS A 120 1.50 9.98 -9.38
C HIS A 120 1.61 10.35 -10.87
N GLY A 121 0.51 10.78 -11.49
CA GLY A 121 0.52 11.39 -12.80
C GLY A 121 -0.13 10.61 -13.94
N SER A 122 -0.92 9.57 -13.65
CA SER A 122 -1.69 8.87 -14.70
C SER A 122 -2.61 9.85 -15.43
N SER A 123 -2.59 9.81 -16.76
CA SER A 123 -3.40 10.69 -17.62
C SER A 123 -4.91 10.54 -17.43
N VAL A 124 -5.35 9.40 -16.89
CA VAL A 124 -6.77 9.14 -16.60
C VAL A 124 -7.15 9.50 -15.16
N ASN A 125 -6.16 9.81 -14.32
CA ASN A 125 -6.33 10.18 -12.92
C ASN A 125 -6.37 11.70 -12.75
N PHE A 126 -6.97 12.18 -11.64
CA PHE A 126 -6.98 13.61 -11.33
C PHE A 126 -5.58 14.22 -11.35
N SER A 127 -4.57 13.49 -10.92
CA SER A 127 -3.19 13.98 -10.85
C SER A 127 -2.64 14.35 -12.22
N GLY A 128 -2.76 13.48 -13.19
CA GLY A 128 -2.32 13.74 -14.56
C GLY A 128 -3.21 14.74 -15.32
N LYS A 129 -4.46 14.94 -14.87
CA LYS A 129 -5.38 15.94 -15.46
C LYS A 129 -5.15 17.35 -14.93
N ASN A 130 -4.73 17.48 -13.67
CA ASN A 130 -4.62 18.76 -12.98
C ASN A 130 -3.20 19.32 -12.92
N TYR A 131 -2.19 18.48 -13.15
CA TYR A 131 -0.77 18.86 -13.07
C TYR A 131 -0.01 18.35 -14.30
N GLU A 132 1.08 19.01 -14.63
CA GLU A 132 2.00 18.59 -15.69
C GLU A 132 3.03 17.61 -15.10
N PHE A 133 2.81 16.32 -15.30
CA PHE A 133 3.74 15.31 -14.80
C PHE A 133 4.83 14.98 -15.81
N VAL A 134 6.05 14.96 -15.32
CA VAL A 134 7.22 14.33 -15.94
C VAL A 134 7.66 13.17 -15.06
N SER A 135 8.28 12.15 -15.65
CA SER A 135 8.59 10.94 -14.92
C SER A 135 10.07 10.63 -14.82
N TYR A 136 10.47 10.03 -13.71
CA TYR A 136 11.71 9.29 -13.55
C TYR A 136 11.42 7.79 -13.50
N GLY A 137 12.40 7.00 -13.87
CA GLY A 137 12.27 5.55 -13.87
C GLY A 137 13.38 4.87 -13.08
N ILE A 138 13.51 3.58 -13.34
CA ILE A 138 14.58 2.76 -12.81
C ILE A 138 15.65 2.51 -13.89
N ASP A 139 16.85 2.17 -13.44
CA ASP A 139 17.91 1.72 -14.31
C ASP A 139 17.57 0.36 -14.93
N LYS A 140 17.78 0.23 -16.24
CA LYS A 140 17.38 -0.96 -17.00
C LYS A 140 18.16 -2.22 -16.61
N GLU A 141 19.41 -2.05 -16.25
CA GLU A 141 20.28 -3.18 -15.93
C GLU A 141 20.10 -3.65 -14.49
N THR A 142 20.04 -2.69 -13.55
CA THR A 142 19.97 -3.00 -12.12
C THR A 142 18.55 -3.15 -11.57
N GLY A 143 17.58 -2.48 -12.19
CA GLY A 143 16.21 -2.41 -11.67
C GLY A 143 16.04 -1.48 -10.46
N PHE A 144 17.06 -0.67 -10.13
CA PHE A 144 17.04 0.29 -9.02
C PHE A 144 16.76 1.71 -9.52
N ILE A 145 16.24 2.55 -8.64
CA ILE A 145 16.15 4.00 -8.90
C ILE A 145 17.59 4.53 -9.04
N ASN A 146 17.87 5.21 -10.15
CA ASN A 146 19.13 5.92 -10.37
C ASN A 146 18.95 7.39 -9.94
N TYR A 147 19.46 7.73 -8.77
CA TYR A 147 19.30 9.08 -8.20
C TYR A 147 20.04 10.17 -8.98
N ASP A 148 21.13 9.83 -9.65
CA ASP A 148 21.83 10.79 -10.54
C ASP A 148 20.96 11.13 -11.76
N GLU A 149 20.23 10.15 -12.30
CA GLU A 149 19.29 10.37 -13.38
C GLU A 149 18.07 11.17 -12.91
N VAL A 150 17.55 10.92 -11.70
CA VAL A 150 16.49 11.73 -11.09
C VAL A 150 16.93 13.18 -10.98
N LEU A 151 18.14 13.44 -10.51
CA LEU A 151 18.71 14.78 -10.41
C LEU A 151 18.85 15.43 -11.78
N ARG A 152 19.34 14.71 -12.79
CA ARG A 152 19.47 15.20 -14.17
C ARG A 152 18.11 15.66 -14.70
N ILE A 153 17.10 14.83 -14.58
CA ILE A 153 15.73 15.14 -15.01
C ILE A 153 15.18 16.35 -14.23
N ALA A 154 15.37 16.40 -12.92
CA ALA A 154 14.93 17.50 -12.09
C ALA A 154 15.57 18.84 -12.50
N LYS A 155 16.87 18.84 -12.84
CA LYS A 155 17.56 20.03 -13.34
C LYS A 155 17.05 20.48 -14.71
N GLU A 156 16.78 19.54 -15.60
CA GLU A 156 16.28 19.83 -16.95
C GLU A 156 14.83 20.33 -16.92
N GLU A 157 13.98 19.66 -16.18
CA GLU A 157 12.52 19.92 -16.15
C GLU A 157 12.09 20.99 -15.14
N GLN A 158 12.89 21.31 -14.15
CA GLN A 158 12.60 22.32 -13.11
C GLN A 158 11.20 22.16 -12.49
N PRO A 159 10.86 20.99 -11.93
CA PRO A 159 9.56 20.76 -11.31
C PRO A 159 9.38 21.62 -10.05
N LYS A 160 8.14 21.92 -9.72
CA LYS A 160 7.78 22.58 -8.45
C LYS A 160 7.64 21.57 -7.30
N LEU A 161 7.40 20.31 -7.64
CA LEU A 161 7.19 19.21 -6.69
C LEU A 161 7.85 17.94 -7.22
N ILE A 162 8.49 17.21 -6.31
CA ILE A 162 8.96 15.85 -6.56
C ILE A 162 8.16 14.91 -5.66
N VAL A 163 7.63 13.83 -6.25
CA VAL A 163 6.89 12.77 -5.55
C VAL A 163 7.74 11.51 -5.54
N ALA A 164 8.02 11.01 -4.35
CA ALA A 164 8.65 9.73 -4.13
C ALA A 164 7.66 8.74 -3.53
N GLY A 165 7.89 7.46 -3.76
CA GLY A 165 7.02 6.37 -3.34
C GLY A 165 6.56 5.53 -4.53
N ALA A 166 6.25 4.27 -4.29
CA ALA A 166 5.93 3.32 -5.33
C ALA A 166 4.93 2.25 -4.87
N SER A 167 4.18 1.71 -5.83
CA SER A 167 3.26 0.58 -5.64
C SER A 167 3.89 -0.78 -5.96
N ALA A 168 4.92 -0.80 -6.81
CA ALA A 168 5.54 -2.02 -7.31
C ALA A 168 7.06 -1.88 -7.43
N TYR A 169 7.70 -1.38 -6.39
CA TYR A 169 9.15 -1.27 -6.28
C TYR A 169 9.62 -2.05 -5.05
N SER A 170 10.43 -3.07 -5.26
CA SER A 170 10.81 -4.03 -4.22
C SER A 170 12.05 -3.64 -3.41
N ARG A 171 12.67 -2.50 -3.71
CA ARG A 171 13.91 -2.06 -3.05
C ARG A 171 13.67 -0.85 -2.15
N LYS A 172 14.64 -0.56 -1.29
CA LYS A 172 14.62 0.64 -0.45
C LYS A 172 14.65 1.89 -1.30
N ILE A 173 13.92 2.90 -0.85
CA ILE A 173 13.93 4.25 -1.42
C ILE A 173 14.70 5.15 -0.46
N ASP A 174 15.69 5.89 -0.98
CA ASP A 174 16.48 6.82 -0.21
C ASP A 174 15.81 8.21 -0.21
N PHE A 175 14.99 8.48 0.80
CA PHE A 175 14.28 9.75 0.92
C PHE A 175 15.20 10.93 1.20
N LYS A 176 16.36 10.68 1.84
CA LYS A 176 17.38 11.71 2.03
C LYS A 176 17.91 12.21 0.70
N LYS A 177 18.22 11.30 -0.24
CA LYS A 177 18.64 11.68 -1.60
C LYS A 177 17.56 12.45 -2.35
N PHE A 178 16.29 12.05 -2.22
CA PHE A 178 15.18 12.82 -2.80
C PHE A 178 15.08 14.23 -2.20
N ARG A 179 15.31 14.39 -0.88
CA ARG A 179 15.37 15.71 -0.25
C ARG A 179 16.50 16.56 -0.82
N GLU A 180 17.69 16.02 -0.96
CA GLU A 180 18.83 16.69 -1.54
C GLU A 180 18.58 17.15 -2.99
N ILE A 181 17.96 16.28 -3.80
CA ILE A 181 17.57 16.59 -5.20
C ILE A 181 16.54 17.72 -5.23
N ALA A 182 15.49 17.63 -4.41
CA ALA A 182 14.45 18.65 -4.34
C ALA A 182 15.03 20.01 -3.92
N ASP A 183 15.91 20.04 -2.93
CA ASP A 183 16.58 21.27 -2.47
C ASP A 183 17.44 21.88 -3.56
N GLU A 184 18.16 21.07 -4.34
CA GLU A 184 19.05 21.56 -5.41
C GLU A 184 18.28 22.26 -6.53
N VAL A 185 17.05 21.86 -6.82
CA VAL A 185 16.20 22.48 -7.85
C VAL A 185 15.12 23.42 -7.27
N GLY A 186 15.08 23.60 -5.96
CA GLY A 186 14.10 24.46 -5.29
C GLY A 186 12.67 23.88 -5.33
N ALA A 187 12.51 22.57 -5.44
CA ALA A 187 11.23 21.90 -5.43
C ALA A 187 10.78 21.51 -4.01
N LYS A 188 9.47 21.32 -3.82
CA LYS A 188 8.92 20.64 -2.66
C LYS A 188 9.09 19.12 -2.81
N LEU A 189 9.10 18.41 -1.68
CA LEU A 189 9.14 16.94 -1.67
C LEU A 189 7.90 16.38 -0.97
N MET A 190 7.17 15.56 -1.69
CA MET A 190 6.08 14.73 -1.18
C MET A 190 6.49 13.26 -1.24
N VAL A 191 6.21 12.52 -0.18
CA VAL A 191 6.42 11.07 -0.15
C VAL A 191 5.10 10.37 0.10
N ASP A 192 4.73 9.49 -0.80
CA ASP A 192 3.64 8.52 -0.62
C ASP A 192 4.25 7.20 -0.11
N MET A 193 4.10 6.94 1.19
CA MET A 193 4.64 5.74 1.81
C MET A 193 3.65 4.59 1.94
N ALA A 194 2.50 4.66 1.26
CA ALA A 194 1.37 3.75 1.48
C ALA A 194 1.77 2.28 1.55
N HIS A 195 2.56 1.80 0.60
CA HIS A 195 3.00 0.40 0.58
C HIS A 195 3.95 0.01 1.70
N ILE A 196 4.82 0.93 2.10
CA ILE A 196 5.90 0.68 3.06
C ILE A 196 5.68 1.33 4.43
N ALA A 197 4.48 1.87 4.68
CA ALA A 197 4.19 2.62 5.90
C ALA A 197 4.50 1.82 7.18
N GLY A 198 4.15 0.54 7.20
CA GLY A 198 4.46 -0.33 8.33
C GLY A 198 5.97 -0.54 8.54
N LEU A 199 6.72 -0.63 7.45
CA LEU A 199 8.18 -0.74 7.52
C LEU A 199 8.81 0.58 8.01
N CYS A 200 8.31 1.72 7.54
CA CYS A 200 8.75 3.04 8.02
C CYS A 200 8.44 3.23 9.51
N ALA A 201 7.27 2.77 9.96
CA ALA A 201 6.83 2.86 11.37
C ALA A 201 7.73 2.07 12.33
N THR A 202 8.37 1.00 11.86
CA THR A 202 9.11 0.03 12.69
C THR A 202 10.63 0.07 12.48
N GLY A 203 11.11 0.96 11.60
CA GLY A 203 12.54 1.12 11.33
C GLY A 203 13.13 0.11 10.32
N TYR A 204 12.29 -0.71 9.68
CA TYR A 204 12.74 -1.59 8.58
C TYR A 204 12.94 -0.83 7.26
N HIS A 205 12.42 0.38 7.19
CA HIS A 205 12.67 1.33 6.11
C HIS A 205 12.88 2.73 6.68
N GLN A 206 13.65 3.57 5.96
CA GLN A 206 13.83 4.99 6.30
C GLN A 206 12.47 5.69 6.47
N ASN A 207 12.33 6.47 7.54
CA ASN A 207 11.12 7.25 7.82
C ASN A 207 11.11 8.53 6.95
N PRO A 208 10.15 8.70 6.02
CA PRO A 208 10.13 9.87 5.14
C PRO A 208 9.75 11.17 5.82
N VAL A 209 9.15 11.12 7.01
CA VAL A 209 8.73 12.32 7.77
C VAL A 209 9.92 13.24 8.09
N GLU A 210 11.11 12.68 8.24
CA GLU A 210 12.33 13.46 8.51
C GLU A 210 12.74 14.32 7.30
N TYR A 211 12.36 13.94 6.09
CA TYR A 211 12.88 14.52 4.84
C TYR A 211 11.82 15.25 4.01
N ALA A 212 10.60 14.79 4.00
CA ALA A 212 9.55 15.33 3.15
C ALA A 212 8.85 16.55 3.74
N ASP A 213 8.33 17.40 2.88
CA ASP A 213 7.42 18.49 3.27
C ASP A 213 6.08 17.92 3.71
N ILE A 214 5.53 17.00 2.91
CA ILE A 214 4.29 16.26 3.21
C ILE A 214 4.52 14.77 2.93
N VAL A 215 3.99 13.94 3.82
CA VAL A 215 3.93 12.49 3.66
C VAL A 215 2.48 12.05 3.64
N THR A 216 2.12 11.19 2.71
CA THR A 216 0.80 10.57 2.62
C THR A 216 0.91 9.06 2.78
N SER A 217 -0.16 8.45 3.22
CA SER A 217 -0.29 7.00 3.25
C SER A 217 -1.74 6.56 3.19
N THR A 218 -1.95 5.32 2.79
CA THR A 218 -3.13 4.55 3.15
C THR A 218 -2.97 3.95 4.54
N THR A 219 -4.07 3.49 5.13
CA THR A 219 -4.05 2.85 6.46
C THR A 219 -4.21 1.33 6.41
N HIS A 220 -4.47 0.75 5.23
CA HIS A 220 -4.95 -0.63 5.06
C HIS A 220 -3.98 -1.61 4.41
N LYS A 221 -2.72 -1.22 4.18
CA LYS A 221 -1.69 -2.11 3.60
C LYS A 221 -0.79 -2.67 4.72
N THR A 222 0.48 -2.28 4.75
CA THR A 222 1.40 -2.72 5.82
C THR A 222 1.04 -2.15 7.20
N LEU A 223 0.33 -1.01 7.27
CA LEU A 223 -0.21 -0.50 8.55
C LEU A 223 -1.32 -1.36 9.15
N ARG A 224 -1.91 -2.27 8.38
CA ARG A 224 -2.90 -3.25 8.86
C ARG A 224 -4.12 -2.62 9.54
N GLY A 225 -4.61 -1.51 9.01
CA GLY A 225 -5.77 -0.79 9.52
C GLY A 225 -6.97 -0.82 8.55
N PRO A 226 -8.00 -0.02 8.83
CA PRO A 226 -9.15 0.13 7.95
C PRO A 226 -8.77 0.80 6.64
N ARG A 227 -9.60 0.66 5.63
CA ARG A 227 -9.44 1.38 4.36
C ARG A 227 -9.64 2.88 4.58
N GLY A 228 -8.60 3.64 4.30
CA GLY A 228 -8.58 5.09 4.47
C GLY A 228 -7.21 5.66 4.15
N GLY A 229 -7.06 6.97 4.35
CA GLY A 229 -5.81 7.70 4.15
C GLY A 229 -5.42 8.54 5.37
N ILE A 230 -4.17 8.95 5.40
CA ILE A 230 -3.60 9.89 6.37
C ILE A 230 -2.64 10.83 5.69
N ILE A 231 -2.46 12.01 6.28
CA ILE A 231 -1.46 12.99 5.89
C ILE A 231 -0.61 13.34 7.12
N LEU A 232 0.70 13.34 6.93
CA LEU A 232 1.70 13.72 7.91
C LEU A 232 2.52 14.86 7.31
N ALA A 233 2.80 15.91 8.06
CA ALA A 233 3.50 17.05 7.49
C ALA A 233 4.28 17.86 8.54
N LYS A 234 5.11 18.78 8.05
CA LYS A 234 5.64 19.88 8.83
C LYS A 234 4.50 20.84 9.22
N LYS A 235 4.62 21.46 10.38
CA LYS A 235 3.57 22.31 10.97
C LYS A 235 3.16 23.48 10.06
N GLU A 236 4.08 23.99 9.26
CA GLU A 236 3.83 25.11 8.33
C GLU A 236 2.73 24.81 7.30
N TYR A 237 2.49 23.54 6.97
CA TYR A 237 1.46 23.11 6.02
C TYR A 237 0.09 22.84 6.64
N ALA A 238 -0.02 22.89 7.98
CA ALA A 238 -1.22 22.51 8.72
C ALA A 238 -2.49 23.21 8.22
N LYS A 239 -2.44 24.54 8.09
CA LYS A 239 -3.61 25.34 7.65
C LYS A 239 -4.05 24.99 6.23
N LYS A 240 -3.09 24.87 5.31
CA LYS A 240 -3.39 24.53 3.90
C LYS A 240 -3.96 23.12 3.78
N LEU A 241 -3.41 22.15 4.50
CA LEU A 241 -3.87 20.75 4.49
C LEU A 241 -5.25 20.59 5.11
N ASN A 242 -5.49 21.24 6.26
CA ASN A 242 -6.82 21.25 6.86
C ASN A 242 -7.87 21.80 5.92
N SER A 243 -7.58 22.92 5.26
CA SER A 243 -8.48 23.56 4.31
C SER A 243 -8.66 22.74 3.01
N ALA A 244 -7.61 22.09 2.54
CA ALA A 244 -7.67 21.23 1.35
C ALA A 244 -8.57 20.01 1.59
N ILE A 245 -8.52 19.38 2.76
CA ILE A 245 -9.42 18.30 3.12
C ILE A 245 -10.82 18.82 3.37
N PHE A 246 -11.00 19.73 4.32
CA PHE A 246 -12.30 20.32 4.62
C PHE A 246 -12.19 21.85 4.69
N PRO A 247 -12.97 22.59 3.90
CA PRO A 247 -14.03 22.13 2.99
C PRO A 247 -13.57 21.83 1.54
N GLY A 248 -12.26 21.71 1.29
CA GLY A 248 -11.72 21.66 -0.07
C GLY A 248 -12.22 20.49 -0.93
N ILE A 249 -12.08 19.26 -0.46
CA ILE A 249 -12.42 18.06 -1.23
C ILE A 249 -13.34 17.09 -0.51
N GLN A 250 -13.54 17.24 0.80
CA GLN A 250 -14.42 16.40 1.61
C GLN A 250 -15.42 17.26 2.39
N GLY A 251 -16.51 16.63 2.84
CA GLY A 251 -17.45 17.16 3.82
C GLY A 251 -17.25 16.49 5.18
N GLY A 252 -18.31 15.85 5.72
CA GLY A 252 -18.24 15.14 6.97
C GLY A 252 -17.25 13.97 6.94
N PRO A 253 -16.34 13.90 7.91
CA PRO A 253 -15.41 12.78 8.02
C PRO A 253 -16.13 11.49 8.41
N LEU A 254 -15.54 10.35 8.09
CA LEU A 254 -16.06 9.02 8.44
C LEU A 254 -15.60 8.65 9.85
N GLU A 255 -16.32 9.06 10.88
CA GLU A 255 -15.89 8.90 12.27
C GLU A 255 -15.75 7.44 12.71
N HIS A 256 -16.55 6.53 12.13
CA HIS A 256 -16.39 5.08 12.33
C HIS A 256 -15.08 4.53 11.73
N ILE A 257 -14.62 5.09 10.64
CA ILE A 257 -13.30 4.74 10.06
C ILE A 257 -12.17 5.38 10.86
N ILE A 258 -12.34 6.62 11.33
CA ILE A 258 -11.34 7.27 12.20
C ILE A 258 -11.18 6.48 13.50
N ALA A 259 -12.27 5.98 14.07
CA ALA A 259 -12.21 5.08 15.23
C ALA A 259 -11.42 3.80 14.93
N ALA A 260 -11.67 3.18 13.79
CA ALA A 260 -10.92 2.00 13.35
C ALA A 260 -9.43 2.32 13.09
N LYS A 261 -9.12 3.51 12.56
CA LYS A 261 -7.74 4.01 12.47
C LYS A 261 -7.09 4.14 13.84
N ALA A 262 -7.80 4.74 14.81
CA ALA A 262 -7.30 4.90 16.17
C ALA A 262 -6.96 3.55 16.83
N VAL A 263 -7.79 2.53 16.63
CA VAL A 263 -7.53 1.16 17.10
C VAL A 263 -6.30 0.57 16.43
N SER A 264 -6.22 0.61 15.10
CA SER A 264 -5.08 0.06 14.37
C SER A 264 -3.76 0.78 14.68
N PHE A 265 -3.79 2.09 14.96
CA PHE A 265 -2.60 2.84 15.38
C PHE A 265 -2.16 2.46 16.80
N TYR A 266 -3.10 2.14 17.68
CA TYR A 266 -2.76 1.57 18.99
C TYR A 266 -2.07 0.22 18.86
N GLU A 267 -2.57 -0.64 17.97
CA GLU A 267 -1.92 -1.93 17.65
C GLU A 267 -0.50 -1.70 17.09
N ALA A 268 -0.32 -0.72 16.21
CA ALA A 268 0.98 -0.39 15.60
C ALA A 268 2.00 0.16 16.60
N LEU A 269 1.57 0.69 17.73
CA LEU A 269 2.44 1.13 18.84
C LEU A 269 2.94 -0.03 19.72
N GLN A 270 2.35 -1.22 19.60
CA GLN A 270 2.75 -2.36 20.42
C GLN A 270 4.04 -3.02 19.90
N PRO A 271 4.88 -3.57 20.77
CA PRO A 271 6.10 -4.29 20.37
C PRO A 271 5.83 -5.44 19.37
N SER A 272 4.71 -6.12 19.52
CA SER A 272 4.27 -7.21 18.64
C SER A 272 4.09 -6.78 17.17
N TYR A 273 3.79 -5.51 16.93
CA TYR A 273 3.68 -5.00 15.57
C TYR A 273 5.05 -4.92 14.86
N LYS A 274 6.10 -4.53 15.58
CA LYS A 274 7.47 -4.55 15.05
C LYS A 274 7.92 -5.99 14.74
N GLU A 275 7.57 -6.94 15.58
CA GLU A 275 7.82 -8.37 15.34
C GLU A 275 7.06 -8.86 14.09
N TYR A 276 5.80 -8.44 13.95
CA TYR A 276 4.99 -8.73 12.77
C TYR A 276 5.65 -8.21 11.47
N ILE A 277 6.05 -6.95 11.42
CA ILE A 277 6.72 -6.39 10.24
C ILE A 277 8.06 -7.09 9.97
N GLY A 278 8.82 -7.43 11.01
CA GLY A 278 10.01 -8.24 10.87
C GLY A 278 9.74 -9.59 10.21
N GLN A 279 8.63 -10.24 10.58
CA GLN A 279 8.21 -11.49 9.97
C GLN A 279 7.74 -11.30 8.51
N VAL A 280 7.07 -10.20 8.21
CA VAL A 280 6.70 -9.82 6.82
C VAL A 280 7.94 -9.79 5.93
N VAL A 281 9.00 -9.14 6.38
CA VAL A 281 10.27 -9.04 5.62
C VAL A 281 10.95 -10.40 5.50
N LYS A 282 10.99 -11.19 6.57
CA LYS A 282 11.57 -12.55 6.55
C LYS A 282 10.83 -13.47 5.58
N ASN A 283 9.52 -13.40 5.56
CA ASN A 283 8.69 -14.17 4.63
C ASN A 283 8.98 -13.80 3.18
N ALA A 284 9.07 -12.50 2.87
CA ALA A 284 9.43 -12.04 1.54
C ALA A 284 10.84 -12.49 1.12
N LYS A 285 11.81 -12.44 2.03
CA LYS A 285 13.16 -12.94 1.78
C LYS A 285 13.21 -14.46 1.57
N THR A 286 12.37 -15.19 2.25
CA THR A 286 12.26 -16.65 2.06
C THR A 286 11.72 -16.95 0.66
N MET A 287 10.64 -16.28 0.25
CA MET A 287 10.09 -16.44 -1.10
C MET A 287 11.08 -16.02 -2.19
N GLU A 288 11.83 -14.93 -1.98
CA GLU A 288 12.91 -14.49 -2.88
C GLU A 288 13.87 -15.63 -3.19
N LYS A 289 14.38 -16.31 -2.16
CA LYS A 289 15.33 -17.42 -2.31
C LYS A 289 14.77 -18.58 -3.13
N VAL A 290 13.52 -18.93 -2.89
CA VAL A 290 12.84 -20.00 -3.64
C VAL A 290 12.68 -19.61 -5.12
N PHE A 291 12.24 -18.39 -5.41
CA PHE A 291 12.09 -17.94 -6.79
C PHE A 291 13.43 -17.77 -7.54
N GLN A 292 14.51 -17.43 -6.84
CA GLN A 292 15.86 -17.35 -7.44
C GLN A 292 16.33 -18.72 -7.98
N GLU A 293 15.84 -19.82 -7.41
CA GLU A 293 16.15 -21.18 -7.87
C GLU A 293 15.19 -21.68 -8.98
N SER A 294 14.26 -20.84 -9.43
CA SER A 294 13.26 -21.14 -10.46
C SER A 294 13.55 -20.41 -11.78
N LYS A 295 12.64 -20.56 -12.75
CA LYS A 295 12.70 -19.80 -14.00
C LYS A 295 12.14 -18.36 -13.88
N PHE A 296 11.49 -18.01 -12.76
CA PHE A 296 11.06 -16.63 -12.54
C PHE A 296 12.24 -15.69 -12.48
N ARG A 297 12.16 -14.57 -13.19
CA ARG A 297 13.13 -13.50 -13.04
C ARG A 297 12.58 -12.47 -12.04
N LEU A 298 13.27 -12.29 -10.93
CA LEU A 298 12.94 -11.26 -9.96
C LEU A 298 13.40 -9.90 -10.49
N ILE A 299 12.48 -8.95 -10.60
CA ILE A 299 12.82 -7.57 -10.97
C ILE A 299 13.69 -6.97 -9.86
N SER A 300 14.75 -6.28 -10.23
CA SER A 300 15.82 -5.79 -9.33
C SER A 300 16.61 -6.89 -8.59
N GLY A 301 16.44 -8.16 -8.98
CA GLY A 301 17.14 -9.30 -8.39
C GLY A 301 16.60 -9.79 -7.04
N GLY A 302 15.61 -9.13 -6.45
CA GLY A 302 15.04 -9.53 -5.15
C GLY A 302 14.24 -8.43 -4.47
N THR A 303 14.19 -8.47 -3.12
CA THR A 303 13.41 -7.52 -2.33
C THR A 303 14.13 -7.08 -1.05
N ASP A 304 13.89 -5.84 -0.65
CA ASP A 304 14.26 -5.27 0.65
C ASP A 304 13.03 -4.99 1.53
N ASN A 305 11.83 -5.30 1.04
CA ASN A 305 10.57 -4.96 1.70
C ASN A 305 9.57 -6.13 1.74
N HIS A 306 8.31 -5.87 1.60
CA HIS A 306 7.19 -6.81 1.73
C HIS A 306 6.73 -7.42 0.41
N LEU A 307 7.23 -6.96 -0.74
CA LEU A 307 6.74 -7.38 -2.05
C LEU A 307 7.85 -7.89 -2.97
N LEU A 308 7.44 -8.70 -3.92
CA LEU A 308 8.26 -9.17 -5.04
C LEU A 308 7.52 -8.89 -6.35
N LEU A 309 8.28 -8.52 -7.37
CA LEU A 309 7.79 -8.38 -8.74
C LEU A 309 8.49 -9.43 -9.60
N LEU A 310 7.71 -10.33 -10.19
CA LEU A 310 8.21 -11.50 -10.91
C LEU A 310 7.86 -11.39 -12.38
N ASP A 311 8.85 -11.51 -13.26
CA ASP A 311 8.65 -11.74 -14.68
C ASP A 311 8.37 -13.24 -14.92
N VAL A 312 7.24 -13.53 -15.55
CA VAL A 312 6.74 -14.90 -15.76
C VAL A 312 7.02 -15.45 -17.15
N SER A 313 7.64 -14.66 -18.02
CA SER A 313 7.82 -14.96 -19.45
C SER A 313 8.57 -16.26 -19.70
N ALA A 314 9.49 -16.64 -18.82
CA ALA A 314 10.27 -17.87 -18.97
C ALA A 314 9.45 -19.17 -18.82
N TYR A 315 8.21 -19.07 -18.40
CA TYR A 315 7.25 -20.18 -18.36
C TYR A 315 6.29 -20.21 -19.57
N ASP A 316 6.54 -19.38 -20.59
CA ASP A 316 5.65 -19.19 -21.74
C ASP A 316 4.24 -18.70 -21.32
N LEU A 317 4.18 -17.90 -20.24
CA LEU A 317 2.99 -17.29 -19.69
C LEU A 317 3.12 -15.77 -19.70
N ASN A 318 1.99 -15.08 -19.71
CA ASN A 318 1.92 -13.67 -19.33
C ASN A 318 1.31 -13.51 -17.93
N GLY A 319 1.36 -12.29 -17.39
CA GLY A 319 0.88 -12.00 -16.04
C GLY A 319 -0.59 -12.33 -15.84
N LYS A 320 -1.45 -12.06 -16.84
CA LYS A 320 -2.88 -12.36 -16.77
C LYS A 320 -3.17 -13.86 -16.75
N GLU A 321 -2.45 -14.63 -17.54
CA GLU A 321 -2.60 -16.09 -17.57
C GLU A 321 -2.20 -16.71 -16.23
N LEU A 322 -1.06 -16.34 -15.67
CA LEU A 322 -0.63 -16.85 -14.37
C LEU A 322 -1.54 -16.39 -13.23
N GLU A 323 -1.96 -15.11 -13.23
CA GLU A 323 -2.97 -14.59 -12.28
C GLU A 323 -4.22 -15.46 -12.25
N SER A 324 -4.75 -15.82 -13.43
CA SER A 324 -5.95 -16.64 -13.56
C SER A 324 -5.74 -18.09 -13.08
N LEU A 325 -4.62 -18.72 -13.44
CA LEU A 325 -4.29 -20.07 -12.98
C LEU A 325 -4.12 -20.15 -11.46
N LEU A 326 -3.48 -19.15 -10.86
CA LEU A 326 -3.31 -19.08 -9.41
C LEU A 326 -4.65 -18.86 -8.70
N ASP A 327 -5.52 -18.02 -9.25
CA ASP A 327 -6.87 -17.79 -8.70
C ASP A 327 -7.71 -19.09 -8.68
N GLU A 328 -7.62 -19.91 -9.73
CA GLU A 328 -8.30 -21.22 -9.80
C GLU A 328 -7.87 -22.18 -8.69
N VAL A 329 -6.63 -22.11 -8.24
CA VAL A 329 -6.12 -22.96 -7.15
C VAL A 329 -6.19 -22.29 -5.76
N GLY A 330 -6.77 -21.08 -5.68
CA GLY A 330 -6.98 -20.36 -4.42
C GLY A 330 -5.77 -19.53 -3.96
N ILE A 331 -4.88 -19.13 -4.86
CA ILE A 331 -3.79 -18.21 -4.58
C ILE A 331 -4.06 -16.89 -5.31
N THR A 332 -4.30 -15.82 -4.56
CA THR A 332 -4.65 -14.52 -5.11
C THR A 332 -3.43 -13.63 -5.26
N VAL A 333 -3.13 -13.23 -6.49
CA VAL A 333 -2.07 -12.30 -6.87
C VAL A 333 -2.63 -11.26 -7.83
N ASN A 334 -1.85 -10.24 -8.20
CA ASN A 334 -2.23 -9.37 -9.30
C ASN A 334 -1.20 -9.41 -10.43
N LYS A 335 -1.70 -9.41 -11.69
CA LYS A 335 -0.84 -9.11 -12.82
C LYS A 335 -0.26 -7.71 -12.67
N ASN A 336 0.96 -7.53 -13.08
CA ASN A 336 1.66 -6.25 -12.96
C ASN A 336 2.64 -6.05 -14.11
N ALA A 337 2.61 -4.87 -14.71
CA ALA A 337 3.65 -4.51 -15.67
C ALA A 337 5.02 -4.57 -14.99
N ILE A 338 5.99 -5.09 -15.69
CA ILE A 338 7.39 -4.97 -15.29
C ILE A 338 8.01 -3.75 -15.96
N PRO A 339 9.10 -3.20 -15.42
CA PRO A 339 9.83 -2.12 -16.10
C PRO A 339 10.24 -2.54 -17.51
N PHE A 340 10.04 -1.65 -18.47
CA PHE A 340 10.29 -1.89 -19.90
C PHE A 340 9.46 -3.04 -20.49
N ASP A 341 8.26 -3.26 -19.95
CA ASP A 341 7.36 -4.32 -20.39
C ASP A 341 7.00 -4.15 -21.86
N LYS A 342 7.05 -5.24 -22.62
CA LYS A 342 6.68 -5.27 -24.04
C LYS A 342 5.21 -5.60 -24.26
N LEU A 343 4.51 -6.10 -23.23
CA LEU A 343 3.12 -6.48 -23.30
C LEU A 343 2.20 -5.32 -22.89
N PRO A 344 0.98 -5.27 -23.42
CA PRO A 344 0.01 -4.25 -23.04
C PRO A 344 -0.46 -4.43 -21.58
N PRO A 345 -0.99 -3.37 -20.92
CA PRO A 345 -1.42 -3.39 -19.52
C PRO A 345 -2.44 -4.48 -19.16
N MET A 346 -3.24 -4.94 -20.13
CA MET A 346 -4.23 -6.00 -19.94
C MET A 346 -3.61 -7.40 -19.81
N LYS A 347 -2.40 -7.60 -20.31
CA LYS A 347 -1.67 -8.89 -20.26
C LYS A 347 -0.54 -8.84 -19.25
N THR A 348 0.36 -7.85 -19.35
CA THR A 348 1.61 -7.69 -18.60
C THR A 348 2.57 -8.88 -18.70
N SER A 349 3.84 -8.69 -18.41
CA SER A 349 4.82 -9.78 -18.33
C SER A 349 5.05 -10.27 -16.91
N GLY A 350 4.43 -9.65 -15.92
CA GLY A 350 4.69 -9.93 -14.52
C GLY A 350 3.47 -10.14 -13.64
N ILE A 351 3.75 -10.66 -12.46
CA ILE A 351 2.87 -10.65 -11.31
C ILE A 351 3.57 -9.96 -10.14
N ARG A 352 2.77 -9.30 -9.29
CA ARG A 352 3.22 -8.75 -8.00
C ARG A 352 2.66 -9.63 -6.88
N ILE A 353 3.51 -9.97 -5.92
CA ILE A 353 3.13 -10.70 -4.71
C ILE A 353 3.66 -9.99 -3.48
N GLY A 354 3.00 -10.15 -2.35
CA GLY A 354 3.40 -9.57 -1.07
C GLY A 354 3.04 -10.46 0.11
N THR A 355 3.70 -10.21 1.22
CA THR A 355 3.63 -11.08 2.41
C THR A 355 2.86 -10.51 3.62
N PRO A 356 2.30 -9.29 3.62
CA PRO A 356 1.59 -8.76 4.78
C PRO A 356 0.40 -9.63 5.22
N ALA A 357 -0.49 -9.99 4.31
CA ALA A 357 -1.70 -10.76 4.62
C ALA A 357 -1.40 -12.18 5.14
N ILE A 358 -0.48 -12.90 4.50
CA ILE A 358 -0.10 -14.25 4.95
C ILE A 358 0.61 -14.22 6.32
N THR A 359 1.37 -13.17 6.58
CA THR A 359 2.03 -12.99 7.89
C THR A 359 1.01 -12.68 8.99
N THR A 360 0.01 -11.85 8.72
CA THR A 360 -1.12 -11.62 9.64
C THR A 360 -1.86 -12.93 9.94
N ARG A 361 -2.00 -13.78 8.93
CA ARG A 361 -2.60 -15.12 9.07
C ARG A 361 -1.80 -16.04 9.98
N GLY A 362 -0.51 -15.79 10.19
CA GLY A 362 0.38 -16.59 11.02
C GLY A 362 1.44 -17.38 10.26
N PHE A 363 1.51 -17.21 8.93
CA PHE A 363 2.56 -17.86 8.13
C PHE A 363 3.93 -17.32 8.50
N LYS A 364 4.89 -18.22 8.56
CA LYS A 364 6.31 -17.95 8.76
C LYS A 364 7.11 -18.46 7.55
N GLU A 365 8.41 -18.61 7.73
CA GLU A 365 9.32 -18.98 6.64
C GLU A 365 8.96 -20.31 5.98
N GLU A 366 8.54 -21.30 6.75
CA GLU A 366 8.18 -22.63 6.22
C GLU A 366 6.96 -22.56 5.30
N GLU A 367 5.88 -21.94 5.77
CA GLU A 367 4.66 -21.74 4.98
C GLU A 367 4.91 -20.86 3.76
N SER A 368 5.71 -19.80 3.91
CA SER A 368 6.07 -18.90 2.81
C SER A 368 6.89 -19.61 1.74
N ARG A 369 7.82 -20.49 2.13
CA ARG A 369 8.54 -21.38 1.22
C ARG A 369 7.56 -22.26 0.44
N LYS A 370 6.65 -22.90 1.15
CA LYS A 370 5.64 -23.78 0.55
C LYS A 370 4.76 -23.03 -0.45
N VAL A 371 4.33 -21.82 -0.13
CA VAL A 371 3.54 -20.98 -1.05
C VAL A 371 4.32 -20.67 -2.33
N ALA A 372 5.59 -20.29 -2.22
CA ALA A 372 6.43 -20.03 -3.40
C ALA A 372 6.62 -21.30 -4.26
N GLU A 373 6.83 -22.45 -3.64
CA GLU A 373 6.92 -23.75 -4.33
C GLU A 373 5.61 -24.10 -5.06
N LEU A 374 4.45 -23.81 -4.46
CA LEU A 374 3.15 -24.02 -5.10
C LEU A 374 2.95 -23.11 -6.32
N ILE A 375 3.39 -21.86 -6.26
CA ILE A 375 3.34 -20.93 -7.40
C ILE A 375 4.20 -21.47 -8.55
N ILE A 376 5.40 -21.94 -8.27
CA ILE A 376 6.30 -22.55 -9.26
C ILE A 376 5.64 -23.79 -9.87
N LYS A 377 5.06 -24.66 -9.04
CA LYS A 377 4.37 -25.90 -9.48
C LYS A 377 3.21 -25.59 -10.43
N VAL A 378 2.44 -24.52 -10.17
CA VAL A 378 1.39 -24.06 -11.08
C VAL A 378 1.97 -23.58 -12.42
N ALA A 379 2.99 -22.74 -12.39
CA ALA A 379 3.62 -22.22 -13.60
C ALA A 379 4.25 -23.33 -14.49
N GLU A 380 4.80 -24.35 -13.88
CA GLU A 380 5.39 -25.49 -14.57
C GLU A 380 4.36 -26.49 -15.13
N ASN A 381 3.14 -26.48 -14.61
CA ASN A 381 2.10 -27.46 -14.91
C ASN A 381 0.79 -26.80 -15.39
N GLN A 382 0.88 -25.69 -16.08
CA GLN A 382 -0.26 -24.86 -16.52
C GLN A 382 -1.33 -25.62 -17.31
N ASN A 383 -0.95 -26.71 -17.99
CA ASN A 383 -1.84 -27.54 -18.83
C ASN A 383 -2.16 -28.90 -18.18
N ASN A 384 -1.88 -29.10 -16.90
CA ASN A 384 -2.12 -30.35 -16.20
C ASN A 384 -3.19 -30.20 -15.10
N PRO A 385 -4.47 -30.52 -15.40
CA PRO A 385 -5.57 -30.33 -14.43
C PRO A 385 -5.41 -31.15 -13.14
N GLU A 386 -4.78 -32.33 -13.19
CA GLU A 386 -4.57 -33.17 -12.00
C GLU A 386 -3.58 -32.49 -11.03
N VAL A 387 -2.52 -31.88 -11.56
CA VAL A 387 -1.54 -31.14 -10.75
C VAL A 387 -2.19 -29.88 -10.18
N LEU A 388 -2.97 -29.15 -10.96
CA LEU A 388 -3.67 -27.95 -10.48
C LEU A 388 -4.65 -28.28 -9.35
N GLU A 389 -5.41 -29.38 -9.47
CA GLU A 389 -6.32 -29.83 -8.40
C GLU A 389 -5.54 -30.28 -7.15
N SER A 390 -4.39 -30.94 -7.33
CA SER A 390 -3.48 -31.26 -6.23
C SER A 390 -3.01 -29.99 -5.50
N VAL A 391 -2.61 -28.94 -6.22
CA VAL A 391 -2.20 -27.66 -5.65
C VAL A 391 -3.35 -27.02 -4.87
N LYS A 392 -4.55 -26.99 -5.43
CA LYS A 392 -5.75 -26.49 -4.76
C LYS A 392 -6.03 -27.20 -3.44
N SER A 393 -5.86 -28.52 -3.42
CA SER A 393 -5.98 -29.32 -2.21
C SER A 393 -4.89 -28.97 -1.17
N GLU A 394 -3.65 -28.77 -1.62
CA GLU A 394 -2.54 -28.36 -0.75
C GLU A 394 -2.77 -26.95 -0.17
N VAL A 395 -3.31 -26.01 -0.96
CA VAL A 395 -3.70 -24.68 -0.49
C VAL A 395 -4.73 -24.76 0.64
N ARG A 396 -5.80 -25.52 0.45
CA ARG A 396 -6.84 -25.72 1.48
C ARG A 396 -6.30 -26.39 2.74
N LYS A 397 -5.43 -27.37 2.58
CA LYS A 397 -4.78 -28.03 3.72
C LYS A 397 -3.91 -27.07 4.50
N LEU A 398 -3.16 -26.20 3.81
CA LEU A 398 -2.29 -25.21 4.45
C LEU A 398 -3.13 -24.15 5.18
N THR A 399 -4.12 -23.58 4.52
CA THR A 399 -4.97 -22.53 5.10
C THR A 399 -5.79 -23.01 6.30
N SER A 400 -6.23 -24.27 6.30
CA SER A 400 -6.98 -24.87 7.43
C SER A 400 -6.18 -24.96 8.73
N GLN A 401 -4.86 -24.95 8.66
CA GLN A 401 -3.99 -24.95 9.83
C GLN A 401 -3.81 -23.54 10.45
N PHE A 402 -4.19 -22.50 9.74
CA PHE A 402 -4.06 -21.09 10.11
C PHE A 402 -5.37 -20.34 9.90
N PRO A 403 -6.42 -20.63 10.67
CA PRO A 403 -7.72 -20.00 10.51
C PRO A 403 -7.65 -18.49 10.80
N LEU A 404 -8.34 -17.68 9.96
CA LEU A 404 -8.40 -16.21 10.10
C LEU A 404 -9.45 -15.75 11.10
N HIS A 405 -10.61 -16.41 11.09
CA HIS A 405 -11.80 -16.01 11.84
C HIS A 405 -12.09 -17.01 12.95
N VAL A 406 -11.16 -17.11 13.91
CA VAL A 406 -11.41 -17.90 15.12
C VAL A 406 -12.31 -17.10 16.04
N GLU A 407 -13.50 -17.59 16.31
CA GLU A 407 -14.30 -17.12 17.45
C GLU A 407 -13.54 -17.49 18.73
N LYS A 408 -12.96 -16.50 19.40
CA LYS A 408 -12.35 -16.69 20.72
C LYS A 408 -13.42 -16.49 21.79
#